data_c129d9591e687352009a7e3aff0dcf84
#
_entry.id   c129d9591e687352009a7e3aff0dcf84
#
_cell.length_a   1.000
_cell.length_b   1.000
_cell.length_c   1.000
_cell.angle_alpha   90.00
_cell.angle_beta   90.00
_cell.angle_gamma   90.00
#
_symmetry.space_group_name_H-M   'P 1'
#
loop_
_entity.id
_entity.type
_entity.pdbx_description
1 polymer ?
#
loop_
_entity_poly.entity_id
_entity_poly.type
_entity_poly.pdbx_seq_one_letter_code
_entity_poly.pdbx_strand_id
1 'polypeptide(L)'
;MRTNNQRLSVLAIMVGFLCACGASGPAAITPEEAEATAREAYVYGFPMVMGYKTLYNYVIDTSNPEYKGPFNEVVCEARLFTPDDKAVVTPNADTPYCMFWLDLRAEPLVFSVPEMEPDRFYHVQLVDLYTHNFAYVGTLTTGNDAGSFLIVGPGWEGELPEGVDDVLRSETDIVFIATRTQLFGPDDLTRVAEIQQEYALQPLSAFVGGDAPPTPPAPDFPAWAEGSQFDKRFFGYLDFMMTLLGTPGPGEQPLWERLGRLGIGPDGSFDFAALPPEIQEAMKTGREEGFAEIEAFIAANSSDPLISGKVFGTREFLAETAAATYQLENADILRSVAAHRGLYGNSAAEAIYPTYLSDADGSPLDGSANQYTITFAEGQLPPVEAFWSLTMYDGKTQLFVENPLDRYLLNSTTMDDFRMEGAGALTLLIQKDEPDTHSTSNWLPAPDGPFYLVMRLYGPEAAALDGTWTPPPVEPAE
;
A
#
# COMPACT_ATOMS: atom_id res chain seq x y z
N MET A 1 11.83 -44.00 97.21
CA MET A 1 10.43 -43.62 96.93
C MET A 1 10.33 -43.43 95.47
N ARG A 2 9.54 -44.25 94.78
CA ARG A 2 9.49 -44.33 93.32
C ARG A 2 8.37 -43.43 92.83
N THR A 3 8.62 -42.54 91.85
CA THR A 3 7.65 -41.78 91.17
C THR A 3 7.52 -42.28 89.68
N ASN A 4 6.32 -42.75 89.38
CA ASN A 4 5.93 -43.25 88.06
C ASN A 4 5.63 -42.07 87.11
N ASN A 5 6.29 -42.01 85.97
CA ASN A 5 5.97 -41.11 84.92
C ASN A 5 5.21 -41.89 83.80
N GLN A 6 3.92 -41.67 83.71
CA GLN A 6 3.14 -42.07 82.49
C GLN A 6 3.34 -41.08 81.36
N ARG A 7 3.83 -41.55 80.25
CA ARG A 7 3.86 -40.79 79.00
C ARG A 7 2.54 -40.98 78.21
N LEU A 8 1.77 -39.95 78.10
CA LEU A 8 0.65 -39.87 77.08
C LEU A 8 1.24 -39.68 75.74
N SER A 9 1.00 -40.59 74.82
CA SER A 9 1.27 -40.41 73.36
C SER A 9 0.04 -39.75 72.72
N VAL A 10 0.19 -38.52 72.22
CA VAL A 10 -0.77 -37.84 71.44
C VAL A 10 -0.51 -38.17 69.96
N LEU A 11 -1.41 -38.89 69.36
CA LEU A 11 -1.40 -39.21 67.91
C LEU A 11 -1.95 -38.01 67.15
N ALA A 12 -1.09 -37.22 66.48
CA ALA A 12 -1.47 -36.14 65.61
C ALA A 12 -1.81 -36.72 64.22
N ILE A 13 -3.08 -36.73 63.87
CA ILE A 13 -3.55 -37.03 62.51
C ILE A 13 -3.33 -35.76 61.65
N MET A 14 -2.27 -35.81 60.83
CA MET A 14 -2.10 -34.79 59.72
C MET A 14 -3.07 -35.12 58.60
N VAL A 15 -4.14 -34.36 58.47
CA VAL A 15 -4.98 -34.33 57.26
C VAL A 15 -4.25 -33.44 56.26
N GLY A 16 -3.58 -34.05 55.27
CA GLY A 16 -2.98 -33.34 54.16
C GLY A 16 -4.09 -32.86 53.21
N PHE A 17 -4.37 -31.56 53.20
CA PHE A 17 -5.11 -30.91 52.09
C PHE A 17 -4.17 -30.84 50.89
N LEU A 18 -4.33 -31.76 49.94
CA LEU A 18 -3.80 -31.63 48.59
C LEU A 18 -4.64 -30.55 47.91
N CYS A 19 -4.20 -29.28 47.94
CA CYS A 19 -4.61 -28.27 46.97
C CYS A 19 -4.02 -28.69 45.63
N ALA A 20 -4.81 -29.36 44.82
CA ALA A 20 -4.56 -29.47 43.38
C ALA A 20 -4.79 -28.06 42.79
N CYS A 21 -3.74 -27.22 42.74
CA CYS A 21 -3.68 -26.13 41.82
C CYS A 21 -3.56 -26.75 40.43
N GLY A 22 -4.70 -27.11 39.83
CA GLY A 22 -4.79 -27.31 38.40
C GLY A 22 -4.49 -25.95 37.77
N ALA A 23 -3.33 -25.82 37.17
CA ALA A 23 -3.15 -24.77 36.15
C ALA A 23 -4.17 -25.09 35.05
N SER A 24 -5.29 -24.39 35.08
CA SER A 24 -6.21 -24.38 33.93
C SER A 24 -5.40 -23.78 32.81
N GLY A 25 -5.07 -24.59 31.80
CA GLY A 25 -4.61 -24.06 30.51
C GLY A 25 -5.60 -23.02 30.01
N PRO A 26 -5.19 -22.15 29.07
CA PRO A 26 -6.09 -21.16 28.51
C PRO A 26 -7.40 -21.83 28.12
N ALA A 27 -8.52 -21.24 28.52
CA ALA A 27 -9.85 -21.78 28.19
C ALA A 27 -9.95 -21.94 26.67
N ALA A 28 -10.54 -23.06 26.20
CA ALA A 28 -10.78 -23.28 24.77
C ALA A 28 -11.60 -22.12 24.21
N ILE A 29 -11.24 -21.66 23.02
CA ILE A 29 -11.97 -20.57 22.34
C ILE A 29 -13.36 -21.05 21.96
N THR A 30 -14.40 -20.23 22.18
CA THR A 30 -15.75 -20.54 21.74
C THR A 30 -15.93 -20.19 20.26
N PRO A 31 -16.95 -20.76 19.56
CA PRO A 31 -17.23 -20.38 18.17
C PRO A 31 -17.48 -18.88 18.00
N GLU A 32 -18.23 -18.24 18.90
CA GLU A 32 -18.51 -16.80 18.87
C GLU A 32 -17.23 -15.95 19.03
N GLU A 33 -16.33 -16.37 19.94
CA GLU A 33 -15.03 -15.71 20.10
C GLU A 33 -14.14 -15.93 18.85
N ALA A 34 -14.18 -17.12 18.24
CA ALA A 34 -13.42 -17.45 17.04
C ALA A 34 -13.91 -16.65 15.83
N GLU A 35 -15.23 -16.49 15.67
CA GLU A 35 -15.86 -15.67 14.62
C GLU A 35 -15.44 -14.20 14.75
N ALA A 36 -15.60 -13.61 15.95
CA ALA A 36 -15.22 -12.22 16.21
C ALA A 36 -13.70 -11.99 16.00
N THR A 37 -12.86 -12.92 16.47
CA THR A 37 -11.40 -12.85 16.27
C THR A 37 -11.03 -12.99 14.80
N ALA A 38 -11.66 -13.88 14.05
CA ALA A 38 -11.40 -14.08 12.63
C ALA A 38 -11.83 -12.87 11.79
N ARG A 39 -12.94 -12.19 12.16
CA ARG A 39 -13.36 -10.93 11.53
C ARG A 39 -12.31 -9.84 11.72
N GLU A 40 -11.88 -9.62 12.97
CA GLU A 40 -10.85 -8.63 13.28
C GLU A 40 -9.51 -8.99 12.61
N ALA A 41 -9.11 -10.27 12.64
CA ALA A 41 -7.92 -10.79 11.97
C ALA A 41 -7.94 -10.54 10.47
N TYR A 42 -9.11 -10.65 9.85
CA TYR A 42 -9.24 -10.41 8.42
C TYR A 42 -9.03 -8.95 8.06
N VAL A 43 -9.67 -8.04 8.77
CA VAL A 43 -9.49 -6.59 8.57
C VAL A 43 -8.05 -6.17 8.88
N TYR A 44 -7.46 -6.65 9.97
CA TYR A 44 -6.07 -6.37 10.33
C TYR A 44 -5.07 -6.91 9.30
N GLY A 45 -5.25 -8.18 8.89
CA GLY A 45 -4.28 -8.92 8.09
C GLY A 45 -4.43 -8.76 6.58
N PHE A 46 -5.59 -8.27 6.09
CA PHE A 46 -5.86 -8.17 4.65
C PHE A 46 -4.77 -7.40 3.89
N PRO A 47 -4.32 -6.21 4.31
CA PRO A 47 -3.26 -5.49 3.62
C PRO A 47 -1.95 -6.28 3.60
N MET A 48 -1.57 -6.94 4.68
CA MET A 48 -0.35 -7.74 4.76
C MET A 48 -0.40 -8.96 3.83
N VAL A 49 -1.53 -9.65 3.77
CA VAL A 49 -1.72 -10.82 2.89
C VAL A 49 -1.73 -10.39 1.41
N MET A 50 -2.29 -9.21 1.09
CA MET A 50 -2.19 -8.65 -0.27
C MET A 50 -0.76 -8.20 -0.60
N GLY A 51 -0.03 -7.65 0.36
CA GLY A 51 1.41 -7.37 0.24
C GLY A 51 2.21 -8.64 0.00
N TYR A 52 1.89 -9.73 0.72
CA TYR A 52 2.52 -11.03 0.50
C TYR A 52 2.29 -11.59 -0.91
N LYS A 53 1.08 -11.46 -1.47
CA LYS A 53 0.81 -11.81 -2.87
C LYS A 53 1.81 -11.14 -3.81
N THR A 54 2.01 -9.83 -3.63
CA THR A 54 2.93 -9.05 -4.47
C THR A 54 4.39 -9.48 -4.24
N LEU A 55 4.80 -9.67 -2.99
CA LEU A 55 6.13 -10.17 -2.66
C LEU A 55 6.38 -11.54 -3.33
N TYR A 56 5.44 -12.46 -3.19
CA TYR A 56 5.57 -13.81 -3.76
C TYR A 56 5.70 -13.77 -5.29
N ASN A 57 4.82 -13.03 -5.95
CA ASN A 57 4.82 -12.91 -7.42
C ASN A 57 6.07 -12.20 -7.95
N TYR A 58 6.56 -11.16 -7.25
CA TYR A 58 7.66 -10.33 -7.73
C TYR A 58 9.05 -10.90 -7.43
N VAL A 59 9.19 -11.67 -6.33
CA VAL A 59 10.51 -12.06 -5.81
C VAL A 59 10.70 -13.58 -5.66
N ILE A 60 9.63 -14.32 -5.33
CA ILE A 60 9.76 -15.73 -4.96
C ILE A 60 9.46 -16.66 -6.13
N ASP A 61 8.35 -16.45 -6.83
CA ASP A 61 7.96 -17.28 -7.97
C ASP A 61 8.65 -16.81 -9.25
N THR A 62 9.82 -17.36 -9.52
CA THR A 62 10.59 -17.05 -10.74
C THR A 62 9.90 -17.45 -12.05
N SER A 63 8.82 -18.22 -11.98
CA SER A 63 8.00 -18.60 -13.14
C SER A 63 6.82 -17.66 -13.39
N ASN A 64 6.55 -16.76 -12.45
CA ASN A 64 5.46 -15.79 -12.57
C ASN A 64 5.80 -14.74 -13.63
N PRO A 65 4.88 -14.37 -14.53
CA PRO A 65 5.10 -13.31 -15.52
C PRO A 65 5.34 -11.93 -14.89
N GLU A 66 4.94 -11.72 -13.64
CA GLU A 66 5.18 -10.48 -12.88
C GLU A 66 6.53 -10.48 -12.12
N TYR A 67 7.30 -11.58 -12.19
CA TYR A 67 8.59 -11.68 -11.51
C TYR A 67 9.51 -10.53 -11.89
N LYS A 68 10.04 -9.82 -10.89
CA LYS A 68 10.92 -8.66 -11.07
C LYS A 68 12.39 -9.05 -10.88
N GLY A 69 12.73 -9.64 -9.75
CA GLY A 69 14.10 -9.99 -9.39
C GLY A 69 14.19 -10.51 -7.95
N PRO A 70 15.37 -10.95 -7.49
CA PRO A 70 15.55 -11.38 -6.12
C PRO A 70 15.51 -10.21 -5.14
N PHE A 71 15.47 -10.50 -3.83
CA PHE A 71 15.65 -9.48 -2.81
C PHE A 71 16.96 -8.71 -2.98
N ASN A 72 16.94 -7.43 -2.58
CA ASN A 72 18.12 -6.55 -2.54
C ASN A 72 18.74 -6.24 -3.91
N GLU A 73 17.96 -6.37 -4.99
CA GLU A 73 18.34 -5.92 -6.32
C GLU A 73 17.38 -4.85 -6.81
N VAL A 74 17.92 -3.75 -7.35
CA VAL A 74 17.12 -2.69 -7.98
C VAL A 74 16.61 -3.17 -9.32
N VAL A 75 15.29 -3.17 -9.49
CA VAL A 75 14.66 -3.62 -10.75
C VAL A 75 13.77 -2.50 -11.29
N CYS A 76 14.12 -2.02 -12.47
CA CYS A 76 13.44 -0.90 -13.11
C CYS A 76 12.86 -1.30 -14.46
N GLU A 77 11.72 -0.71 -14.79
CA GLU A 77 11.07 -0.84 -16.09
C GLU A 77 10.87 0.56 -16.70
N ALA A 78 11.84 1.00 -17.53
CA ALA A 78 11.74 2.24 -18.27
C ALA A 78 10.82 2.07 -19.49
N ARG A 79 9.54 1.82 -19.24
CA ARG A 79 8.50 1.76 -20.27
C ARG A 79 7.20 2.33 -19.77
N LEU A 80 6.36 2.75 -20.68
CA LEU A 80 4.98 3.06 -20.37
C LEU A 80 4.11 1.81 -20.46
N PHE A 81 3.09 1.78 -19.64
CA PHE A 81 2.00 0.81 -19.81
C PHE A 81 1.20 1.14 -21.08
N THR A 82 0.68 0.10 -21.70
CA THR A 82 -0.17 0.19 -22.90
C THR A 82 -1.48 -0.58 -22.67
N PRO A 83 -2.46 -0.53 -23.56
CA PRO A 83 -3.67 -1.35 -23.46
C PRO A 83 -3.42 -2.88 -23.46
N ASP A 84 -2.21 -3.32 -23.85
CA ASP A 84 -1.82 -4.74 -23.82
C ASP A 84 -1.38 -5.21 -22.42
N ASP A 85 -1.08 -4.30 -21.51
CA ASP A 85 -0.70 -4.58 -20.12
C ASP A 85 -1.94 -4.88 -19.28
N LYS A 86 -2.37 -6.14 -19.26
CA LYS A 86 -3.65 -6.57 -18.64
C LYS A 86 -3.53 -7.02 -17.19
N ALA A 87 -2.31 -7.12 -16.68
CA ALA A 87 -2.06 -7.58 -15.31
C ALA A 87 -2.23 -6.45 -14.26
N VAL A 88 -2.04 -5.20 -14.67
CA VAL A 88 -2.13 -4.02 -13.79
C VAL A 88 -3.36 -3.20 -14.16
N VAL A 89 -4.34 -3.14 -13.26
CA VAL A 89 -5.51 -2.27 -13.41
C VAL A 89 -5.17 -0.83 -13.00
N THR A 90 -5.82 0.14 -13.66
CA THR A 90 -5.61 1.58 -13.43
C THR A 90 -4.11 1.96 -13.52
N PRO A 91 -3.40 1.50 -14.59
CA PRO A 91 -1.96 1.72 -14.72
C PRO A 91 -1.61 3.21 -14.81
N ASN A 92 -0.39 3.57 -14.43
CA ASN A 92 0.13 4.93 -14.50
C ASN A 92 0.99 5.11 -15.76
N ALA A 93 0.78 6.20 -16.51
CA ALA A 93 1.61 6.56 -17.67
C ALA A 93 2.40 7.87 -17.44
N ASP A 94 2.35 8.46 -16.24
CA ASP A 94 3.09 9.69 -15.91
C ASP A 94 4.54 9.41 -15.50
N THR A 95 4.76 8.27 -14.83
CA THR A 95 6.02 7.97 -14.16
C THR A 95 6.40 6.50 -14.37
N PRO A 96 7.49 6.18 -15.08
CA PRO A 96 8.09 4.84 -15.05
C PRO A 96 8.56 4.46 -13.64
N TYR A 97 8.54 3.15 -13.34
CA TYR A 97 8.79 2.60 -12.00
C TYR A 97 10.08 1.79 -11.92
N CYS A 98 10.72 1.83 -10.72
CA CYS A 98 11.46 0.67 -10.24
C CYS A 98 10.64 0.07 -9.08
N MET A 99 10.53 -1.26 -9.04
CA MET A 99 9.81 -1.98 -7.98
C MET A 99 10.64 -3.17 -7.54
N PHE A 100 11.00 -3.21 -6.26
CA PHE A 100 11.84 -4.26 -5.70
C PHE A 100 11.62 -4.40 -4.20
N TRP A 101 12.07 -5.53 -3.64
CA TRP A 101 11.92 -5.82 -2.23
C TRP A 101 13.28 -5.94 -1.54
N LEU A 102 13.33 -5.44 -0.31
CA LEU A 102 14.49 -5.53 0.56
C LEU A 102 14.28 -6.58 1.64
N ASP A 103 15.35 -7.31 1.95
CA ASP A 103 15.50 -8.17 3.12
C ASP A 103 16.64 -7.60 3.98
N LEU A 104 16.26 -6.97 5.09
CA LEU A 104 17.16 -6.28 6.03
C LEU A 104 17.60 -7.19 7.18
N ARG A 105 17.17 -8.47 7.21
CA ARG A 105 17.45 -9.40 8.32
C ARG A 105 18.93 -9.69 8.53
N ALA A 106 19.74 -9.57 7.47
CA ALA A 106 21.19 -9.74 7.58
C ALA A 106 21.86 -8.46 8.07
N GLU A 107 21.58 -7.36 7.41
CA GLU A 107 22.16 -6.03 7.68
C GLU A 107 21.34 -4.93 6.99
N PRO A 108 21.49 -3.67 7.40
CA PRO A 108 20.94 -2.52 6.69
C PRO A 108 21.47 -2.39 5.27
N LEU A 109 20.70 -1.70 4.43
CA LEU A 109 21.07 -1.42 3.04
C LEU A 109 21.18 0.09 2.81
N VAL A 110 22.20 0.51 2.06
CA VAL A 110 22.34 1.89 1.59
C VAL A 110 21.75 1.99 0.20
N PHE A 111 20.72 2.82 0.05
CA PHE A 111 20.13 3.16 -1.24
C PHE A 111 20.60 4.56 -1.66
N SER A 112 21.19 4.66 -2.84
CA SER A 112 21.69 5.92 -3.38
C SER A 112 20.89 6.34 -4.60
N VAL A 113 20.58 7.64 -4.66
CA VAL A 113 19.88 8.31 -5.76
C VAL A 113 20.82 9.29 -6.46
N PRO A 114 20.76 9.40 -7.80
CA PRO A 114 21.53 10.42 -8.53
C PRO A 114 20.93 11.83 -8.36
N GLU A 115 21.66 12.84 -8.80
CA GLU A 115 21.13 14.19 -8.98
C GLU A 115 20.05 14.20 -10.07
N MET A 116 18.90 14.79 -9.79
CA MET A 116 17.79 14.96 -10.70
C MET A 116 17.77 16.37 -11.29
N GLU A 117 17.17 16.52 -12.47
CA GLU A 117 16.89 17.84 -13.01
C GLU A 117 16.04 18.66 -12.02
N PRO A 118 16.29 19.97 -11.83
CA PRO A 118 15.61 20.77 -10.80
C PRO A 118 14.09 20.80 -10.89
N ASP A 119 13.55 20.60 -12.08
CA ASP A 119 12.12 20.60 -12.40
C ASP A 119 11.51 19.20 -12.59
N ARG A 120 12.31 18.14 -12.43
CA ARG A 120 11.83 16.76 -12.50
C ARG A 120 11.35 16.27 -11.14
N PHE A 121 10.09 15.94 -11.05
CA PHE A 121 9.58 15.23 -9.88
C PHE A 121 10.07 13.77 -9.86
N TYR A 122 10.51 13.34 -8.72
CA TYR A 122 10.73 11.93 -8.43
C TYR A 122 10.47 11.65 -6.96
N HIS A 123 10.18 10.40 -6.66
CA HIS A 123 10.26 9.89 -5.30
C HIS A 123 10.57 8.40 -5.25
N VAL A 124 11.13 8.00 -4.12
CA VAL A 124 11.31 6.63 -3.66
C VAL A 124 10.36 6.44 -2.49
N GLN A 125 9.33 5.64 -2.68
CA GLN A 125 8.36 5.26 -1.65
C GLN A 125 8.87 4.01 -0.94
N LEU A 126 8.95 4.04 0.39
CA LEU A 126 9.35 2.91 1.23
C LEU A 126 8.14 2.44 2.03
N VAL A 127 7.83 1.16 1.89
CA VAL A 127 6.63 0.54 2.48
C VAL A 127 7.01 -0.69 3.31
N ASP A 128 6.54 -0.75 4.55
CA ASP A 128 6.75 -1.88 5.45
C ASP A 128 5.79 -3.05 5.18
N LEU A 129 5.93 -4.18 5.89
CA LEU A 129 5.02 -5.32 5.75
C LEU A 129 3.59 -5.05 6.24
N TYR A 130 3.41 -4.05 7.09
CA TYR A 130 2.07 -3.57 7.47
C TYR A 130 1.38 -2.76 6.37
N THR A 131 2.11 -2.43 5.30
CA THR A 131 1.70 -1.52 4.21
C THR A 131 1.67 -0.04 4.59
N HIS A 132 2.40 0.36 5.64
CA HIS A 132 2.62 1.78 5.92
C HIS A 132 3.67 2.37 4.98
N ASN A 133 3.40 3.54 4.44
CA ASN A 133 4.40 4.36 3.78
C ASN A 133 5.26 5.04 4.86
N PHE A 134 6.33 4.39 5.30
CA PHE A 134 7.08 4.89 6.46
C PHE A 134 8.10 5.98 6.13
N ALA A 135 8.54 6.06 4.86
CA ALA A 135 9.45 7.10 4.41
C ALA A 135 9.34 7.36 2.91
N TYR A 136 9.79 8.54 2.51
CA TYR A 136 10.01 8.95 1.13
C TYR A 136 11.38 9.60 0.99
N VAL A 137 12.03 9.39 -0.16
CA VAL A 137 13.19 10.13 -0.64
C VAL A 137 12.80 10.74 -1.97
N GLY A 138 12.99 12.04 -2.18
CA GLY A 138 12.63 12.66 -3.44
C GLY A 138 12.34 14.14 -3.35
N THR A 139 11.83 14.70 -4.42
CA THR A 139 11.63 16.13 -4.64
C THR A 139 10.96 16.85 -3.48
N LEU A 140 9.95 16.24 -2.86
CA LEU A 140 9.16 16.87 -1.80
C LEU A 140 9.70 16.62 -0.38
N THR A 141 10.70 15.77 -0.23
CA THR A 141 11.23 15.38 1.08
C THR A 141 12.72 15.72 1.22
N THR A 142 13.57 15.18 0.34
CA THR A 142 15.03 15.33 0.41
C THR A 142 15.59 16.24 -0.67
N GLY A 143 14.77 16.68 -1.62
CA GLY A 143 15.18 17.49 -2.77
C GLY A 143 15.72 16.66 -3.93
N ASN A 144 16.29 17.35 -4.94
CA ASN A 144 16.75 16.77 -6.20
C ASN A 144 18.27 16.55 -6.26
N ASP A 145 19.01 16.85 -5.19
CA ASP A 145 20.45 16.57 -5.12
C ASP A 145 20.69 15.05 -4.98
N ALA A 146 21.86 14.57 -5.44
CA ALA A 146 22.28 13.20 -5.22
C ALA A 146 22.40 12.90 -3.72
N GLY A 147 22.00 11.71 -3.28
CA GLY A 147 22.03 11.34 -1.86
C GLY A 147 22.14 9.85 -1.62
N SER A 148 22.53 9.49 -0.40
CA SER A 148 22.62 8.11 0.08
C SER A 148 21.87 7.94 1.39
N PHE A 149 20.97 6.98 1.48
CA PHE A 149 20.04 6.78 2.58
C PHE A 149 20.17 5.36 3.14
N LEU A 150 20.33 5.25 4.46
CA LEU A 150 20.45 3.96 5.13
C LEU A 150 19.08 3.46 5.54
N ILE A 151 18.64 2.35 4.93
CA ILE A 151 17.39 1.68 5.26
C ILE A 151 17.66 0.60 6.29
N VAL A 152 16.99 0.69 7.46
CA VAL A 152 17.23 -0.19 8.60
C VAL A 152 15.95 -0.87 9.08
N GLY A 153 16.07 -2.12 9.52
CA GLY A 153 15.02 -2.85 10.21
C GLY A 153 14.88 -2.46 11.70
N PRO A 154 13.89 -3.02 12.41
CA PRO A 154 13.53 -2.62 13.78
C PRO A 154 14.63 -2.88 14.81
N GLY A 155 15.50 -3.86 14.56
CA GLY A 155 16.57 -4.25 15.49
C GLY A 155 17.88 -3.47 15.36
N TRP A 156 17.98 -2.49 14.44
CA TRP A 156 19.23 -1.78 14.23
C TRP A 156 19.44 -0.63 15.23
N GLU A 157 20.59 -0.64 15.94
CA GLU A 157 20.97 0.35 16.96
C GLU A 157 22.27 1.10 16.60
N GLY A 158 22.76 1.01 15.34
CA GLY A 158 23.99 1.66 14.90
C GLY A 158 23.89 3.18 14.78
N GLU A 159 25.03 3.81 14.57
CA GLU A 159 25.15 5.24 14.30
C GLU A 159 25.11 5.53 12.78
N LEU A 160 24.76 6.77 12.40
CA LEU A 160 24.77 7.23 11.00
C LEU A 160 26.20 7.11 10.42
N PRO A 161 26.42 6.32 9.35
CA PRO A 161 27.74 6.18 8.74
C PRO A 161 28.17 7.45 7.99
N GLU A 162 29.48 7.68 7.86
CA GLU A 162 30.01 8.75 7.02
C GLU A 162 29.61 8.53 5.56
N GLY A 163 29.11 9.57 4.91
CA GLY A 163 28.64 9.54 3.51
C GLY A 163 27.20 9.08 3.34
N VAL A 164 26.45 8.91 4.44
CA VAL A 164 25.00 8.68 4.44
C VAL A 164 24.29 9.93 4.94
N ASP A 165 23.25 10.36 4.24
CA ASP A 165 22.53 11.60 4.54
C ASP A 165 21.49 11.44 5.64
N ASP A 166 20.79 10.28 5.68
CA ASP A 166 19.77 10.01 6.70
C ASP A 166 19.56 8.50 6.92
N VAL A 167 18.89 8.15 8.03
CA VAL A 167 18.52 6.78 8.40
C VAL A 167 17.00 6.62 8.33
N LEU A 168 16.54 5.77 7.42
CA LEU A 168 15.13 5.45 7.20
C LEU A 168 14.78 4.17 7.96
N ARG A 169 13.95 4.28 9.01
CA ARG A 169 13.64 3.17 9.93
C ARG A 169 12.33 2.51 9.58
N SER A 170 12.39 1.23 9.21
CA SER A 170 11.23 0.38 9.01
C SER A 170 10.83 -0.32 10.31
N GLU A 171 9.53 -0.53 10.51
CA GLU A 171 9.02 -1.38 11.59
C GLU A 171 9.21 -2.89 11.30
N THR A 172 9.60 -3.24 10.06
CA THR A 172 9.78 -4.62 9.61
C THR A 172 11.09 -4.80 8.86
N ASP A 173 11.64 -6.02 8.88
CA ASP A 173 12.88 -6.35 8.18
C ASP A 173 12.70 -6.58 6.67
N ILE A 174 11.47 -6.75 6.21
CA ILE A 174 11.14 -6.86 4.79
C ILE A 174 10.44 -5.57 4.37
N VAL A 175 10.91 -4.95 3.30
CA VAL A 175 10.47 -3.63 2.83
C VAL A 175 10.21 -3.68 1.33
N PHE A 176 9.12 -3.07 0.89
CA PHE A 176 8.84 -2.82 -0.52
C PHE A 176 9.31 -1.43 -0.91
N ILE A 177 9.93 -1.31 -2.07
CA ILE A 177 10.35 -0.03 -2.67
C ILE A 177 9.62 0.16 -4.00
N ALA A 178 9.03 1.35 -4.17
CA ALA A 178 8.56 1.82 -5.46
C ALA A 178 9.16 3.19 -5.75
N THR A 179 9.98 3.30 -6.80
CA THR A 179 10.41 4.62 -7.29
C THR A 179 9.44 5.09 -8.37
N ARG A 180 9.23 6.38 -8.45
CA ARG A 180 8.48 7.03 -9.52
C ARG A 180 9.30 8.20 -10.02
N THR A 181 9.62 8.22 -11.31
CA THR A 181 10.37 9.29 -11.96
C THR A 181 9.48 9.92 -13.02
N GLN A 182 9.22 11.23 -12.92
CA GLN A 182 8.38 11.96 -13.86
C GLN A 182 8.91 11.82 -15.29
N LEU A 183 7.98 11.60 -16.22
CA LEU A 183 8.23 11.58 -17.65
C LEU A 183 7.71 12.89 -18.27
N PHE A 184 8.58 13.67 -18.90
CA PHE A 184 8.20 14.93 -19.55
C PHE A 184 7.50 14.73 -20.91
N GLY A 185 7.52 13.53 -21.45
CA GLY A 185 6.88 13.12 -22.68
C GLY A 185 7.51 11.85 -23.25
N PRO A 186 6.97 11.27 -24.32
CA PRO A 186 7.47 10.01 -24.86
C PRO A 186 8.97 10.01 -25.23
N ASP A 187 9.48 11.13 -25.69
CA ASP A 187 10.90 11.29 -26.09
C ASP A 187 11.87 11.30 -24.90
N ASP A 188 11.37 11.57 -23.68
CA ASP A 188 12.14 11.63 -22.44
C ASP A 188 12.40 10.24 -21.82
N LEU A 189 11.81 9.18 -22.34
CA LEU A 189 11.91 7.83 -21.77
C LEU A 189 13.36 7.33 -21.68
N THR A 190 14.22 7.73 -22.64
CA THR A 190 15.64 7.40 -22.61
C THR A 190 16.33 8.03 -21.41
N ARG A 191 16.02 9.29 -21.10
CA ARG A 191 16.60 10.00 -19.93
C ARG A 191 16.12 9.38 -18.62
N VAL A 192 14.85 9.03 -18.52
CA VAL A 192 14.33 8.31 -17.34
C VAL A 192 15.03 6.94 -17.18
N ALA A 193 15.28 6.22 -18.29
CA ALA A 193 16.03 4.96 -18.24
C ALA A 193 17.48 5.15 -17.75
N GLU A 194 18.14 6.23 -18.14
CA GLU A 194 19.48 6.58 -17.64
C GLU A 194 19.46 6.85 -16.13
N ILE A 195 18.50 7.66 -15.66
CA ILE A 195 18.32 7.94 -14.22
C ILE A 195 18.10 6.64 -13.44
N GLN A 196 17.23 5.75 -13.94
CA GLN A 196 16.95 4.47 -13.29
C GLN A 196 18.18 3.56 -13.19
N GLN A 197 19.12 3.64 -14.13
CA GLN A 197 20.38 2.89 -14.09
C GLN A 197 21.38 3.44 -13.06
N GLU A 198 21.21 4.68 -12.62
CA GLU A 198 22.06 5.31 -11.62
C GLU A 198 21.62 5.02 -10.18
N TYR A 199 20.39 4.48 -9.95
CA TYR A 199 20.00 4.00 -8.63
C TYR A 199 20.90 2.86 -8.19
N ALA A 200 21.47 2.97 -6.99
CA ALA A 200 22.36 1.97 -6.43
C ALA A 200 21.87 1.47 -5.06
N LEU A 201 21.98 0.18 -4.86
CA LEU A 201 21.65 -0.47 -3.59
C LEU A 201 22.82 -1.36 -3.17
N GLN A 202 23.31 -1.20 -1.93
CA GLN A 202 24.40 -2.03 -1.43
C GLN A 202 24.27 -2.29 0.06
N PRO A 203 24.77 -3.45 0.56
CA PRO A 203 24.85 -3.72 1.99
C PRO A 203 25.69 -2.67 2.73
N LEU A 204 25.30 -2.36 3.98
CA LEU A 204 26.05 -1.41 4.82
C LEU A 204 27.51 -1.84 4.97
N SER A 205 27.78 -3.13 5.19
CA SER A 205 29.16 -3.66 5.30
C SER A 205 30.00 -3.34 4.07
N ALA A 206 29.43 -3.48 2.86
CA ALA A 206 30.13 -3.13 1.62
C ALA A 206 30.35 -1.60 1.50
N PHE A 207 29.37 -0.80 1.90
CA PHE A 207 29.45 0.67 1.84
C PHE A 207 30.58 1.22 2.74
N VAL A 208 30.73 0.68 3.96
CA VAL A 208 31.77 1.13 4.91
C VAL A 208 33.09 0.35 4.77
N GLY A 209 33.17 -0.63 3.86
CA GLY A 209 34.38 -1.47 3.68
C GLY A 209 34.62 -2.45 4.86
N GLY A 210 33.56 -2.93 5.47
CA GLY A 210 33.58 -3.90 6.57
C GLY A 210 33.30 -5.34 6.09
N ASP A 211 33.29 -6.27 7.05
CA ASP A 211 32.94 -7.68 6.81
C ASP A 211 31.41 -7.86 6.81
N ALA A 212 30.88 -8.60 5.84
CA ALA A 212 29.47 -8.94 5.77
C ALA A 212 29.08 -9.88 6.94
N PRO A 213 27.95 -9.62 7.62
CA PRO A 213 27.42 -10.53 8.63
C PRO A 213 26.91 -11.82 7.99
N PRO A 214 26.72 -12.91 8.77
CA PRO A 214 26.11 -14.14 8.28
C PRO A 214 24.70 -13.89 7.74
N THR A 215 24.41 -14.42 6.56
CA THR A 215 23.06 -14.37 6.00
C THR A 215 22.14 -15.29 6.78
N PRO A 216 20.98 -14.82 7.28
CA PRO A 216 20.01 -15.67 7.95
C PRO A 216 19.38 -16.67 6.93
N PRO A 217 18.89 -17.84 7.42
CA PRO A 217 18.20 -18.76 6.55
C PRO A 217 16.98 -18.10 5.87
N ALA A 218 16.77 -18.43 4.59
CA ALA A 218 15.57 -17.98 3.89
C ALA A 218 14.31 -18.56 4.57
N PRO A 219 13.22 -17.79 4.73
CA PRO A 219 11.94 -18.32 5.14
C PRO A 219 11.40 -19.33 4.12
N ASP A 220 10.62 -20.29 4.59
CA ASP A 220 9.87 -21.18 3.69
C ASP A 220 8.58 -20.46 3.24
N PHE A 221 8.70 -19.68 2.17
CA PHE A 221 7.60 -18.86 1.64
C PHE A 221 6.48 -19.75 1.10
N PRO A 222 5.27 -19.77 1.69
CA PRO A 222 4.16 -20.57 1.20
C PRO A 222 3.72 -20.12 -0.20
N ALA A 223 3.57 -21.08 -1.11
CA ALA A 223 3.17 -20.79 -2.48
C ALA A 223 1.84 -20.04 -2.52
N TRP A 224 1.80 -18.90 -3.24
CA TRP A 224 0.56 -18.18 -3.43
C TRP A 224 -0.39 -18.95 -4.35
N ALA A 225 -1.65 -19.00 -3.96
CA ALA A 225 -2.71 -19.53 -4.81
C ALA A 225 -3.77 -18.44 -5.03
N GLU A 226 -4.10 -18.17 -6.28
CA GLU A 226 -5.04 -17.09 -6.63
C GLU A 226 -6.39 -17.28 -5.94
N GLY A 227 -6.96 -16.19 -5.46
CA GLY A 227 -8.22 -16.17 -4.69
C GLY A 227 -8.06 -16.55 -3.20
N SER A 228 -6.87 -16.88 -2.73
CA SER A 228 -6.63 -17.28 -1.33
C SER A 228 -6.97 -16.20 -0.31
N GLN A 229 -6.91 -14.94 -0.71
CA GLN A 229 -7.33 -13.81 0.14
C GLN A 229 -8.83 -13.85 0.47
N PHE A 230 -9.62 -14.61 -0.28
CA PHE A 230 -11.07 -14.72 -0.11
C PHE A 230 -11.52 -16.10 0.43
N ASP A 231 -10.60 -16.94 0.88
CA ASP A 231 -10.95 -18.23 1.45
C ASP A 231 -10.15 -18.55 2.73
N LYS A 232 -10.30 -19.76 3.25
CA LYS A 232 -9.68 -20.20 4.52
C LYS A 232 -8.14 -20.15 4.51
N ARG A 233 -7.51 -20.13 3.35
CA ARG A 233 -6.04 -20.07 3.22
C ARG A 233 -5.49 -18.73 3.67
N PHE A 234 -6.33 -17.68 3.69
CA PHE A 234 -6.00 -16.36 4.23
C PHE A 234 -5.29 -16.45 5.59
N PHE A 235 -5.85 -17.24 6.51
CA PHE A 235 -5.30 -17.35 7.86
C PHE A 235 -3.92 -18.00 7.91
N GLY A 236 -3.62 -18.93 6.98
CA GLY A 236 -2.29 -19.49 6.85
C GLY A 236 -1.26 -18.48 6.34
N TYR A 237 -1.65 -17.60 5.41
CA TYR A 237 -0.78 -16.51 4.98
C TYR A 237 -0.60 -15.46 6.08
N LEU A 238 -1.65 -15.13 6.84
CA LEU A 238 -1.52 -14.24 7.98
C LEU A 238 -0.56 -14.81 9.04
N ASP A 239 -0.69 -16.10 9.38
CA ASP A 239 0.21 -16.81 10.29
C ASP A 239 1.66 -16.71 9.81
N PHE A 240 1.91 -16.97 8.53
CA PHE A 240 3.23 -16.81 7.94
C PHE A 240 3.74 -15.36 8.03
N MET A 241 2.89 -14.37 7.71
CA MET A 241 3.27 -12.95 7.83
C MET A 241 3.66 -12.59 9.26
N MET A 242 2.96 -13.14 10.27
CA MET A 242 3.31 -12.92 11.67
C MET A 242 4.69 -13.50 12.04
N THR A 243 5.16 -14.55 11.36
CA THR A 243 6.55 -15.03 11.55
C THR A 243 7.60 -14.02 11.07
N LEU A 244 7.28 -13.26 10.00
CA LEU A 244 8.18 -12.23 9.48
C LEU A 244 8.15 -10.94 10.32
N LEU A 245 7.02 -10.65 10.97
CA LEU A 245 6.87 -9.52 11.88
C LEU A 245 7.57 -9.81 13.23
N GLY A 246 7.54 -11.05 13.70
CA GLY A 246 8.18 -11.50 14.93
C GLY A 246 7.50 -11.01 16.22
N THR A 247 7.15 -9.75 16.30
CA THR A 247 6.49 -9.11 17.46
C THR A 247 5.35 -8.21 17.02
N PRO A 248 4.29 -8.05 17.84
CA PRO A 248 3.21 -7.13 17.54
C PRO A 248 3.67 -5.67 17.51
N GLY A 249 3.12 -4.90 16.61
CA GLY A 249 3.26 -3.47 16.59
C GLY A 249 2.56 -2.77 17.78
N PRO A 250 2.73 -1.45 17.91
CA PRO A 250 2.08 -0.67 18.96
C PRO A 250 0.56 -0.89 19.01
N GLY A 251 0.05 -1.31 20.17
CA GLY A 251 -1.40 -1.54 20.39
C GLY A 251 -1.94 -2.89 19.88
N GLU A 252 -1.16 -3.70 19.18
CA GLU A 252 -1.62 -4.94 18.55
C GLU A 252 -1.58 -6.17 19.47
N GLN A 253 -0.87 -6.10 20.61
CA GLN A 253 -0.72 -7.21 21.55
C GLN A 253 -2.03 -7.92 21.91
N PRO A 254 -3.16 -7.20 22.21
CA PRO A 254 -4.42 -7.88 22.54
C PRO A 254 -5.00 -8.71 21.39
N LEU A 255 -4.84 -8.26 20.15
CA LEU A 255 -5.25 -9.02 18.96
C LEU A 255 -4.37 -10.27 18.80
N TRP A 256 -3.05 -10.13 18.91
CA TRP A 256 -2.13 -11.25 18.79
C TRP A 256 -2.38 -12.34 19.85
N GLU A 257 -2.74 -11.96 21.08
CA GLU A 257 -3.14 -12.90 22.13
C GLU A 257 -4.42 -13.67 21.74
N ARG A 258 -5.40 -13.02 21.12
CA ARG A 258 -6.62 -13.69 20.64
C ARG A 258 -6.32 -14.60 19.44
N LEU A 259 -5.48 -14.15 18.49
CA LEU A 259 -5.01 -14.95 17.36
C LEU A 259 -4.27 -16.22 17.83
N GLY A 260 -3.41 -16.09 18.85
CA GLY A 260 -2.70 -17.22 19.45
C GLY A 260 -3.63 -18.30 20.02
N ARG A 261 -4.85 -17.95 20.45
CA ARG A 261 -5.87 -18.94 20.88
C ARG A 261 -6.44 -19.74 19.69
N LEU A 262 -6.36 -19.21 18.47
CA LEU A 262 -6.68 -19.90 17.22
C LEU A 262 -5.47 -20.66 16.65
N GLY A 263 -4.29 -20.50 17.23
CA GLY A 263 -3.02 -21.06 16.75
C GLY A 263 -2.35 -20.22 15.67
N ILE A 264 -2.81 -18.98 15.43
CA ILE A 264 -2.20 -18.02 14.51
C ILE A 264 -1.20 -17.17 15.28
N GLY A 265 0.07 -17.15 14.84
CA GLY A 265 1.09 -16.40 15.58
C GLY A 265 2.49 -16.49 14.96
N PRO A 266 3.51 -15.91 15.66
CA PRO A 266 4.87 -15.82 15.14
C PRO A 266 5.59 -17.16 15.01
N ASP A 267 5.04 -18.24 15.57
CA ASP A 267 5.63 -19.59 15.50
C ASP A 267 5.36 -20.28 14.15
N GLY A 268 4.46 -19.76 13.32
CA GLY A 268 4.15 -20.29 11.99
C GLY A 268 3.59 -21.70 12.01
N SER A 269 2.78 -22.04 13.02
CA SER A 269 2.31 -23.41 13.25
C SER A 269 0.82 -23.62 12.97
N PHE A 270 0.14 -22.64 12.41
CA PHE A 270 -1.29 -22.67 12.17
C PHE A 270 -1.70 -23.78 11.19
N ASP A 271 -2.61 -24.63 11.61
CA ASP A 271 -3.27 -25.64 10.76
C ASP A 271 -4.79 -25.53 10.88
N PHE A 272 -5.40 -24.91 9.85
CA PHE A 272 -6.86 -24.77 9.80
C PHE A 272 -7.59 -26.11 9.87
N ALA A 273 -7.02 -27.18 9.30
CA ALA A 273 -7.66 -28.49 9.26
C ALA A 273 -7.64 -29.20 10.62
N ALA A 274 -6.72 -28.85 11.49
CA ALA A 274 -6.63 -29.39 12.85
C ALA A 274 -7.63 -28.77 13.84
N LEU A 275 -8.27 -27.64 13.48
CA LEU A 275 -9.27 -26.98 14.33
C LEU A 275 -10.58 -27.79 14.38
N PRO A 276 -11.35 -27.72 15.50
CA PRO A 276 -12.70 -28.26 15.55
C PRO A 276 -13.59 -27.74 14.43
N PRO A 277 -14.50 -28.55 13.84
CA PRO A 277 -15.35 -28.12 12.71
C PRO A 277 -16.17 -26.86 13.01
N GLU A 278 -16.66 -26.70 14.24
CA GLU A 278 -17.40 -25.52 14.67
C GLU A 278 -16.53 -24.24 14.68
N ILE A 279 -15.23 -24.37 15.02
CA ILE A 279 -14.28 -23.26 14.98
C ILE A 279 -13.92 -22.94 13.52
N GLN A 280 -13.71 -23.96 12.69
CA GLN A 280 -13.47 -23.76 11.27
C GLN A 280 -14.60 -22.97 10.58
N GLU A 281 -15.86 -23.29 10.93
CA GLU A 281 -17.03 -22.61 10.36
C GLU A 281 -17.14 -21.18 10.88
N ALA A 282 -16.95 -20.97 12.18
CA ALA A 282 -16.93 -19.66 12.81
C ALA A 282 -15.85 -18.76 12.17
N MET A 283 -14.65 -19.26 11.92
CA MET A 283 -13.58 -18.50 11.26
C MET A 283 -13.94 -18.14 9.80
N LYS A 284 -14.61 -18.99 9.05
CA LYS A 284 -15.08 -18.66 7.69
C LYS A 284 -16.10 -17.53 7.73
N THR A 285 -17.08 -17.62 8.65
CA THR A 285 -18.10 -16.58 8.85
C THR A 285 -17.42 -15.25 9.21
N GLY A 286 -16.53 -15.24 10.19
CA GLY A 286 -15.80 -14.03 10.60
C GLY A 286 -14.98 -13.41 9.46
N ARG A 287 -14.33 -14.24 8.62
CA ARG A 287 -13.64 -13.76 7.42
C ARG A 287 -14.61 -13.08 6.43
N GLU A 288 -15.79 -13.67 6.19
CA GLU A 288 -16.80 -13.10 5.31
C GLU A 288 -17.35 -11.78 5.84
N GLU A 289 -17.58 -11.70 7.14
CA GLU A 289 -17.99 -10.47 7.82
C GLU A 289 -16.90 -9.38 7.74
N GLY A 290 -15.62 -9.74 7.93
CA GLY A 290 -14.51 -8.80 7.78
C GLY A 290 -14.41 -8.24 6.37
N PHE A 291 -14.60 -9.09 5.34
CA PHE A 291 -14.64 -8.60 3.97
C PHE A 291 -15.84 -7.68 3.72
N ALA A 292 -17.02 -8.04 4.22
CA ALA A 292 -18.23 -7.22 4.11
C ALA A 292 -18.06 -5.86 4.82
N GLU A 293 -17.31 -5.80 5.94
CA GLU A 293 -16.97 -4.56 6.64
C GLU A 293 -16.10 -3.64 5.78
N ILE A 294 -15.09 -4.18 5.09
CA ILE A 294 -14.26 -3.43 4.13
C ILE A 294 -15.13 -2.85 3.01
N GLU A 295 -15.97 -3.67 2.38
CA GLU A 295 -16.87 -3.23 1.30
C GLU A 295 -17.89 -2.17 1.78
N ALA A 296 -18.43 -2.34 2.98
CA ALA A 296 -19.36 -1.38 3.56
C ALA A 296 -18.69 -0.02 3.83
N PHE A 297 -17.44 -0.01 4.32
CA PHE A 297 -16.68 1.22 4.52
C PHE A 297 -16.41 1.94 3.18
N ILE A 298 -16.02 1.18 2.15
CA ILE A 298 -15.80 1.71 0.80
C ILE A 298 -17.10 2.36 0.26
N ALA A 299 -18.22 1.64 0.37
CA ALA A 299 -19.51 2.14 -0.10
C ALA A 299 -19.94 3.43 0.62
N ALA A 300 -19.75 3.48 1.94
CA ALA A 300 -20.11 4.64 2.77
C ALA A 300 -19.27 5.89 2.46
N ASN A 301 -18.05 5.71 1.93
CA ASN A 301 -17.11 6.80 1.65
C ASN A 301 -16.83 6.99 0.14
N SER A 302 -17.61 6.36 -0.74
CA SER A 302 -17.38 6.38 -2.19
C SER A 302 -17.54 7.75 -2.83
N SER A 303 -18.24 8.68 -2.18
CA SER A 303 -18.42 10.06 -2.63
C SER A 303 -17.32 11.03 -2.14
N ASP A 304 -16.38 10.56 -1.32
CA ASP A 304 -15.27 11.40 -0.85
C ASP A 304 -14.15 11.45 -1.90
N PRO A 305 -13.95 12.56 -2.62
CA PRO A 305 -12.93 12.66 -3.66
C PRO A 305 -11.49 12.63 -3.08
N LEU A 306 -11.34 12.83 -1.79
CA LEU A 306 -10.06 12.85 -1.07
C LEU A 306 -9.79 11.55 -0.30
N ILE A 307 -10.60 10.50 -0.51
CA ILE A 307 -10.44 9.23 0.23
C ILE A 307 -9.04 8.63 0.05
N SER A 308 -8.44 8.74 -1.13
CA SER A 308 -7.10 8.25 -1.39
C SER A 308 -6.05 8.89 -0.49
N GLY A 309 -6.18 10.18 -0.18
CA GLY A 309 -5.29 10.89 0.73
C GLY A 309 -5.48 10.53 2.23
N LYS A 310 -6.48 9.71 2.56
CA LYS A 310 -6.82 9.35 3.94
C LYS A 310 -6.50 7.90 4.30
N VAL A 311 -6.20 7.07 3.30
CA VAL A 311 -6.00 5.61 3.48
C VAL A 311 -4.56 5.16 3.25
N PHE A 312 -3.67 6.05 2.81
CA PHE A 312 -2.25 5.79 2.64
C PHE A 312 -1.42 6.74 3.51
N GLY A 313 -0.43 6.21 4.21
CA GLY A 313 0.44 7.02 5.06
C GLY A 313 1.26 6.22 6.05
N THR A 314 1.90 6.92 6.98
CA THR A 314 2.58 6.31 8.12
C THR A 314 1.57 5.73 9.11
N ARG A 315 2.04 4.90 10.03
CA ARG A 315 1.20 4.35 11.13
C ARG A 315 0.52 5.48 11.92
N GLU A 316 1.28 6.52 12.26
CA GLU A 316 0.80 7.66 13.06
C GLU A 316 -0.28 8.45 12.30
N PHE A 317 -0.02 8.77 11.03
CA PHE A 317 -0.98 9.48 10.18
C PHE A 317 -2.30 8.71 10.06
N LEU A 318 -2.23 7.42 9.81
CA LEU A 318 -3.42 6.57 9.66
C LEU A 318 -4.18 6.42 10.98
N ALA A 319 -3.47 6.30 12.11
CA ALA A 319 -4.10 6.25 13.44
C ALA A 319 -4.80 7.57 13.78
N GLU A 320 -4.18 8.72 13.50
CA GLU A 320 -4.79 10.05 13.68
C GLU A 320 -6.01 10.22 12.76
N THR A 321 -5.90 9.83 11.49
CA THR A 321 -7.00 9.90 10.52
C THR A 321 -8.17 9.00 10.94
N ALA A 322 -7.91 7.79 11.39
CA ALA A 322 -8.91 6.86 11.90
C ALA A 322 -9.69 7.47 13.06
N ALA A 323 -8.99 8.03 14.05
CA ALA A 323 -9.60 8.62 15.24
C ALA A 323 -10.32 9.93 14.93
N ALA A 324 -9.68 10.88 14.22
CA ALA A 324 -10.19 12.23 14.02
C ALA A 324 -11.29 12.30 12.94
N THR A 325 -11.13 11.56 11.84
CA THR A 325 -12.05 11.63 10.69
C THR A 325 -13.19 10.63 10.80
N TYR A 326 -12.87 9.39 11.21
CA TYR A 326 -13.81 8.27 11.15
C TYR A 326 -14.28 7.76 12.52
N GLN A 327 -13.75 8.30 13.63
CA GLN A 327 -14.04 7.87 15.01
C GLN A 327 -13.81 6.35 15.21
N LEU A 328 -12.78 5.80 14.59
CA LEU A 328 -12.37 4.41 14.71
C LEU A 328 -11.36 4.25 15.84
N GLU A 329 -11.31 3.04 16.43
CA GLU A 329 -10.36 2.69 17.50
C GLU A 329 -8.93 2.44 16.96
N ASN A 330 -8.82 1.99 15.70
CA ASN A 330 -7.55 1.73 15.01
C ASN A 330 -7.67 2.02 13.51
N ALA A 331 -6.56 1.90 12.79
CA ALA A 331 -6.47 2.22 11.37
C ALA A 331 -6.59 0.99 10.45
N ASP A 332 -6.92 -0.20 10.96
CA ASP A 332 -6.86 -1.42 10.17
C ASP A 332 -7.79 -1.41 8.97
N ILE A 333 -9.00 -0.86 9.14
CA ILE A 333 -9.96 -0.72 8.05
C ILE A 333 -9.45 0.21 6.94
N LEU A 334 -8.73 1.29 7.28
CA LEU A 334 -8.17 2.23 6.30
C LEU A 334 -7.11 1.52 5.44
N ARG A 335 -6.19 0.78 6.06
CA ARG A 335 -5.17 -0.02 5.36
C ARG A 335 -5.80 -1.09 4.48
N SER A 336 -6.88 -1.73 4.96
CA SER A 336 -7.61 -2.76 4.20
C SER A 336 -8.33 -2.17 2.99
N VAL A 337 -8.93 -1.00 3.12
CA VAL A 337 -9.52 -0.25 2.00
C VAL A 337 -8.45 0.11 0.98
N ALA A 338 -7.29 0.61 1.44
CA ALA A 338 -6.15 0.90 0.60
C ALA A 338 -5.71 -0.34 -0.19
N ALA A 339 -5.48 -1.46 0.48
CA ALA A 339 -5.04 -2.71 -0.15
C ALA A 339 -6.09 -3.31 -1.11
N HIS A 340 -7.37 -3.09 -0.84
CA HIS A 340 -8.46 -3.57 -1.70
C HIS A 340 -8.63 -2.71 -2.96
N ARG A 341 -8.40 -1.39 -2.89
CA ARG A 341 -8.61 -0.44 -3.98
C ARG A 341 -7.35 -0.14 -4.79
N GLY A 342 -6.18 -0.22 -4.20
CA GLY A 342 -4.93 0.10 -4.89
C GLY A 342 -3.72 0.00 -3.94
N LEU A 343 -3.21 -1.21 -3.74
CA LEU A 343 -2.04 -1.45 -2.91
C LEU A 343 -0.86 -0.54 -3.31
N TYR A 344 -0.15 0.01 -2.30
CA TYR A 344 1.02 0.88 -2.47
C TYR A 344 0.73 2.25 -3.12
N GLY A 345 -0.46 2.80 -2.89
CA GLY A 345 -0.74 4.20 -3.20
C GLY A 345 0.10 5.16 -2.35
N ASN A 346 0.26 6.39 -2.83
CA ASN A 346 1.06 7.40 -2.17
C ASN A 346 0.35 8.03 -0.97
N SER A 347 1.13 8.44 0.02
CA SER A 347 0.67 9.37 1.07
C SER A 347 0.20 10.69 0.46
N ALA A 348 -0.77 11.35 1.10
CA ALA A 348 -1.36 12.59 0.59
C ALA A 348 -0.35 13.68 0.30
N ALA A 349 0.74 13.76 1.08
CA ALA A 349 1.80 14.72 0.84
C ALA A 349 2.54 14.53 -0.50
N GLU A 350 2.57 13.29 -1.01
CA GLU A 350 3.22 12.96 -2.28
C GLU A 350 2.25 13.00 -3.46
N ALA A 351 1.05 12.39 -3.31
CA ALA A 351 0.04 12.45 -4.37
C ALA A 351 -1.37 12.13 -3.85
N ILE A 352 -2.39 12.74 -4.48
CA ILE A 352 -3.80 12.38 -4.31
C ILE A 352 -4.43 12.04 -5.67
N TYR A 353 -5.54 11.29 -5.63
CA TYR A 353 -6.15 10.67 -6.82
C TYR A 353 -7.65 10.93 -6.92
N PRO A 354 -8.12 12.18 -7.12
CA PRO A 354 -9.54 12.44 -7.40
C PRO A 354 -10.01 11.62 -8.60
N THR A 355 -11.11 10.89 -8.42
CA THR A 355 -11.64 9.97 -9.44
C THR A 355 -13.02 10.43 -9.89
N TYR A 356 -13.25 10.47 -11.19
CA TYR A 356 -14.54 10.80 -11.80
C TYR A 356 -15.21 9.52 -12.28
N LEU A 357 -16.29 9.13 -11.61
CA LEU A 357 -17.13 7.98 -11.96
C LEU A 357 -18.44 8.39 -12.63
N SER A 358 -18.82 9.66 -12.50
CA SER A 358 -20.05 10.24 -13.02
C SER A 358 -19.85 11.67 -13.52
N ASP A 359 -20.78 12.13 -14.33
CA ASP A 359 -20.89 13.53 -14.74
C ASP A 359 -21.50 14.42 -13.63
N ALA A 360 -21.65 15.71 -13.92
CA ALA A 360 -22.23 16.70 -13.02
C ALA A 360 -23.68 16.39 -12.60
N ASP A 361 -24.42 15.65 -13.43
CA ASP A 361 -25.80 15.22 -13.14
C ASP A 361 -25.86 13.92 -12.34
N GLY A 362 -24.71 13.29 -12.06
CA GLY A 362 -24.59 12.01 -11.36
C GLY A 362 -24.79 10.78 -12.26
N SER A 363 -24.83 10.95 -13.57
CA SER A 363 -24.92 9.85 -14.53
C SER A 363 -23.54 9.22 -14.75
N PRO A 364 -23.42 7.87 -14.87
CA PRO A 364 -22.15 7.24 -15.21
C PRO A 364 -21.58 7.76 -16.53
N LEU A 365 -20.24 7.90 -16.60
CA LEU A 365 -19.57 8.35 -17.80
C LEU A 365 -19.62 7.28 -18.90
N ASP A 366 -20.10 7.65 -20.10
CA ASP A 366 -20.23 6.76 -21.24
C ASP A 366 -19.97 7.51 -22.55
N GLY A 367 -18.82 7.24 -23.19
CA GLY A 367 -18.42 7.89 -24.44
C GLY A 367 -19.21 7.45 -25.69
N SER A 368 -20.05 6.41 -25.58
CA SER A 368 -21.01 6.05 -26.63
C SER A 368 -22.26 6.89 -26.61
N ALA A 369 -22.58 7.49 -25.45
CA ALA A 369 -23.80 8.27 -25.24
C ALA A 369 -23.56 9.78 -25.31
N ASN A 370 -22.44 10.26 -24.79
CA ASN A 370 -22.16 11.69 -24.66
C ASN A 370 -20.71 12.04 -24.98
N GLN A 371 -20.51 13.32 -25.32
CA GLN A 371 -19.22 14.00 -25.24
C GLN A 371 -19.20 14.78 -23.91
N TYR A 372 -18.01 15.01 -23.36
CA TYR A 372 -17.86 15.67 -22.07
C TYR A 372 -16.75 16.71 -22.10
N THR A 373 -16.80 17.63 -21.15
CA THR A 373 -15.75 18.61 -20.90
C THR A 373 -15.39 18.67 -19.41
N ILE A 374 -14.15 19.04 -19.13
CA ILE A 374 -13.71 19.49 -17.79
C ILE A 374 -13.11 20.87 -17.98
N THR A 375 -13.69 21.90 -17.35
CA THR A 375 -13.23 23.29 -17.51
C THR A 375 -12.63 23.80 -16.20
N PHE A 376 -11.35 24.11 -16.23
CA PHE A 376 -10.66 24.87 -15.20
C PHE A 376 -10.81 26.36 -15.48
N ALA A 377 -11.50 27.10 -14.62
CA ALA A 377 -11.59 28.53 -14.74
C ALA A 377 -10.21 29.19 -14.57
N GLU A 378 -10.08 30.47 -14.95
CA GLU A 378 -8.86 31.24 -14.73
C GLU A 378 -8.37 31.15 -13.28
N GLY A 379 -7.11 30.73 -13.06
CA GLY A 379 -6.49 30.56 -11.74
C GLY A 379 -7.02 29.37 -10.94
N GLN A 380 -7.77 28.44 -11.56
CA GLN A 380 -8.33 27.25 -10.90
C GLN A 380 -7.70 25.95 -11.39
N LEU A 381 -6.53 26.01 -12.03
CA LEU A 381 -5.76 24.80 -12.33
C LEU A 381 -5.45 24.03 -11.05
N PRO A 382 -5.23 22.70 -11.13
CA PRO A 382 -4.88 21.91 -9.93
C PRO A 382 -3.70 22.51 -9.19
N PRO A 383 -3.85 22.82 -7.88
CA PRO A 383 -2.78 23.39 -7.07
C PRO A 383 -1.79 22.29 -6.66
N VAL A 384 -0.64 22.28 -7.31
CA VAL A 384 0.43 21.28 -7.12
C VAL A 384 1.80 21.94 -7.12
N GLU A 385 2.72 21.42 -6.30
CA GLU A 385 4.13 21.81 -6.31
C GLU A 385 4.91 21.16 -7.46
N ALA A 386 4.47 19.96 -7.91
CA ALA A 386 5.13 19.24 -8.99
C ALA A 386 4.30 19.28 -10.29
N PHE A 387 3.40 18.34 -10.50
CA PHE A 387 2.59 18.29 -11.71
C PHE A 387 1.26 17.57 -11.47
N TRP A 388 0.33 17.71 -12.42
CA TRP A 388 -0.94 16.98 -12.41
C TRP A 388 -1.16 16.27 -13.73
N SER A 389 -1.98 15.21 -13.71
CA SER A 389 -2.46 14.52 -14.89
C SER A 389 -3.92 14.13 -14.79
N LEU A 390 -4.56 13.90 -15.95
CA LEU A 390 -5.89 13.33 -16.09
C LEU A 390 -5.80 12.12 -17.01
N THR A 391 -6.07 10.93 -16.49
CA THR A 391 -5.91 9.66 -17.21
C THR A 391 -7.26 9.00 -17.48
N MET A 392 -7.43 8.45 -18.68
CA MET A 392 -8.61 7.74 -19.16
C MET A 392 -8.49 6.23 -18.95
N TYR A 393 -9.57 5.60 -18.45
CA TYR A 393 -9.66 4.15 -18.31
C TYR A 393 -11.00 3.61 -18.80
N ASP A 394 -10.97 2.45 -19.44
CA ASP A 394 -12.19 1.69 -19.76
C ASP A 394 -12.93 1.27 -18.48
N GLY A 395 -14.23 1.53 -18.45
CA GLY A 395 -15.05 1.35 -17.24
C GLY A 395 -15.29 -0.12 -16.86
N LYS A 396 -15.00 -1.09 -17.74
CA LYS A 396 -15.19 -2.52 -17.48
C LYS A 396 -13.88 -3.23 -17.15
N THR A 397 -12.82 -2.91 -17.92
CA THR A 397 -11.52 -3.58 -17.79
C THR A 397 -10.59 -2.87 -16.85
N GLN A 398 -10.80 -1.58 -16.59
CA GLN A 398 -9.92 -0.69 -15.83
C GLN A 398 -8.52 -0.53 -16.47
N LEU A 399 -8.41 -0.78 -17.76
CA LEU A 399 -7.18 -0.65 -18.54
C LEU A 399 -7.20 0.64 -19.36
N PHE A 400 -6.07 1.00 -19.95
CA PHE A 400 -6.02 2.08 -20.93
C PHE A 400 -6.92 1.78 -22.13
N VAL A 401 -7.45 2.85 -22.73
CA VAL A 401 -8.29 2.80 -23.92
C VAL A 401 -7.43 2.96 -25.17
N GLU A 402 -7.40 1.93 -26.03
CA GLU A 402 -6.73 2.02 -27.33
C GLU A 402 -7.32 3.18 -28.15
N ASN A 403 -6.47 4.03 -28.68
CA ASN A 403 -6.88 5.17 -29.48
C ASN A 403 -5.81 5.54 -30.53
N PRO A 404 -6.19 6.26 -31.63
CA PRO A 404 -5.27 6.55 -32.75
C PRO A 404 -4.06 7.44 -32.41
N LEU A 405 -4.07 8.08 -31.23
CA LEU A 405 -2.99 8.98 -30.78
C LEU A 405 -2.05 8.33 -29.77
N ASP A 406 -2.32 7.09 -29.33
CA ASP A 406 -1.67 6.47 -28.17
C ASP A 406 -1.66 7.39 -26.94
N ARG A 407 -2.71 8.22 -26.83
CA ARG A 407 -2.87 9.23 -25.78
C ARG A 407 -3.78 8.70 -24.69
N TYR A 408 -3.22 8.34 -23.54
CA TYR A 408 -3.96 7.77 -22.41
C TYR A 408 -4.22 8.79 -21.31
N LEU A 409 -3.50 9.92 -21.36
CA LEU A 409 -3.61 11.00 -20.40
C LEU A 409 -3.34 12.38 -21.04
N LEU A 410 -3.75 13.42 -20.29
CA LEU A 410 -3.31 14.80 -20.44
C LEU A 410 -2.62 15.21 -19.14
N ASN A 411 -1.51 15.93 -19.20
CA ASN A 411 -0.80 16.37 -18.01
C ASN A 411 -0.22 17.79 -18.13
N SER A 412 0.16 18.38 -17.00
CA SER A 412 0.68 19.73 -16.94
C SER A 412 2.09 19.89 -17.51
N THR A 413 2.82 18.82 -17.82
CA THR A 413 4.14 18.90 -18.47
C THR A 413 4.03 19.37 -19.92
N THR A 414 2.85 19.24 -20.53
CA THR A 414 2.54 19.70 -21.88
C THR A 414 1.63 20.93 -21.91
N MET A 415 1.61 21.73 -20.83
CA MET A 415 0.75 22.93 -20.71
C MET A 415 0.94 23.93 -21.85
N ASP A 416 2.15 24.07 -22.37
CA ASP A 416 2.47 24.97 -23.48
C ASP A 416 1.77 24.57 -24.78
N ASP A 417 1.39 23.31 -24.94
CA ASP A 417 0.66 22.78 -26.09
C ASP A 417 -0.85 22.97 -25.93
N PHE A 418 -1.36 23.21 -24.72
CA PHE A 418 -2.79 23.37 -24.48
C PHE A 418 -3.29 24.72 -24.99
N ARG A 419 -4.46 24.68 -25.59
CA ARG A 419 -5.19 25.88 -25.97
C ARG A 419 -5.95 26.42 -24.77
N MET A 420 -5.48 27.57 -24.25
CA MET A 420 -6.17 28.32 -23.23
C MET A 420 -7.25 29.21 -23.80
N GLU A 421 -8.32 29.44 -23.07
CA GLU A 421 -9.45 30.28 -23.44
C GLU A 421 -9.46 31.59 -22.65
N GLY A 422 -9.81 32.69 -23.31
CA GLY A 422 -9.98 34.01 -22.68
C GLY A 422 -8.77 34.45 -21.89
N ALA A 423 -8.94 34.66 -20.57
CA ALA A 423 -7.91 35.14 -19.66
C ALA A 423 -7.09 33.99 -19.02
N GLY A 424 -7.23 32.73 -19.49
CA GLY A 424 -6.45 31.61 -18.97
C GLY A 424 -7.27 30.43 -18.44
N ALA A 425 -8.52 30.29 -18.89
CA ALA A 425 -9.31 29.08 -18.64
C ALA A 425 -8.81 27.93 -19.54
N LEU A 426 -8.84 26.71 -19.01
CA LEU A 426 -8.49 25.48 -19.73
C LEU A 426 -9.69 24.55 -19.78
N THR A 427 -10.16 24.24 -21.01
CA THR A 427 -11.19 23.24 -21.25
C THR A 427 -10.56 21.99 -21.85
N LEU A 428 -10.67 20.85 -21.16
CA LEU A 428 -10.31 19.53 -21.66
C LEU A 428 -11.52 18.89 -22.32
N LEU A 429 -11.30 18.31 -23.50
CA LEU A 429 -12.32 17.65 -24.31
C LEU A 429 -12.23 16.14 -24.14
N ILE A 430 -13.31 15.50 -23.72
CA ILE A 430 -13.36 14.06 -23.43
C ILE A 430 -14.43 13.45 -24.31
N GLN A 431 -14.02 12.91 -25.44
CA GLN A 431 -14.91 12.37 -26.46
C GLN A 431 -14.22 11.30 -27.30
N LYS A 432 -15.02 10.42 -27.93
CA LYS A 432 -14.52 9.33 -28.77
C LYS A 432 -13.89 9.85 -30.06
N ASP A 433 -14.60 10.70 -30.79
CA ASP A 433 -14.18 11.18 -32.08
C ASP A 433 -13.32 12.45 -31.94
N GLU A 434 -12.42 12.65 -32.91
CA GLU A 434 -11.58 13.85 -32.95
C GLU A 434 -12.47 15.12 -33.02
N PRO A 435 -12.20 16.13 -32.17
CA PRO A 435 -13.02 17.34 -32.15
C PRO A 435 -12.86 18.15 -33.46
N ASP A 436 -13.95 18.71 -33.98
CA ASP A 436 -13.96 19.56 -35.16
C ASP A 436 -13.20 20.88 -34.97
N THR A 437 -12.79 21.21 -33.77
CA THR A 437 -12.05 22.40 -33.39
C THR A 437 -10.54 22.17 -33.45
N HIS A 438 -9.75 23.25 -33.66
CA HIS A 438 -8.27 23.18 -33.67
C HIS A 438 -7.64 22.88 -32.29
N SER A 439 -8.37 22.21 -31.41
CA SER A 439 -7.97 21.94 -30.01
C SER A 439 -7.69 20.46 -29.75
N THR A 440 -7.04 19.77 -30.70
CA THR A 440 -6.64 18.37 -30.51
C THR A 440 -5.63 18.19 -29.36
N SER A 441 -4.90 19.26 -28.97
CA SER A 441 -4.03 19.25 -27.80
C SER A 441 -4.79 19.05 -26.49
N ASN A 442 -6.01 19.57 -26.38
CA ASN A 442 -6.86 19.48 -25.18
C ASN A 442 -7.76 18.23 -25.20
N TRP A 443 -7.66 17.37 -26.21
CA TRP A 443 -8.52 16.22 -26.38
C TRP A 443 -7.93 14.95 -25.78
N LEU A 444 -8.71 14.31 -24.89
CA LEU A 444 -8.47 12.97 -24.36
C LEU A 444 -9.49 12.01 -24.97
N PRO A 445 -9.06 11.06 -25.83
CA PRO A 445 -9.96 10.12 -26.49
C PRO A 445 -10.68 9.20 -25.50
N ALA A 446 -12.02 9.17 -25.56
CA ALA A 446 -12.85 8.28 -24.76
C ALA A 446 -13.21 7.00 -25.54
N PRO A 447 -13.52 5.87 -24.87
CA PRO A 447 -13.98 4.65 -25.51
C PRO A 447 -15.41 4.81 -26.06
N ASP A 448 -15.83 3.88 -26.93
CA ASP A 448 -17.21 3.67 -27.33
C ASP A 448 -17.96 2.85 -26.26
N GLY A 449 -18.16 3.44 -25.09
CA GLY A 449 -18.75 2.76 -23.93
C GLY A 449 -18.42 3.43 -22.61
N PRO A 450 -18.69 2.74 -21.48
CA PRO A 450 -18.43 3.27 -20.15
C PRO A 450 -16.94 3.48 -19.89
N PHE A 451 -16.62 4.57 -19.18
CA PHE A 451 -15.27 4.92 -18.78
C PHE A 451 -15.25 5.61 -17.41
N TYR A 452 -14.07 5.78 -16.85
CA TYR A 452 -13.82 6.68 -15.72
C TYR A 452 -12.49 7.41 -15.91
N LEU A 453 -12.32 8.48 -15.15
CA LEU A 453 -11.10 9.27 -15.19
C LEU A 453 -10.46 9.31 -13.80
N VAL A 454 -9.14 9.30 -13.78
CA VAL A 454 -8.37 9.54 -12.56
C VAL A 454 -7.52 10.78 -12.77
N MET A 455 -7.75 11.81 -11.98
CA MET A 455 -6.84 12.94 -11.87
C MET A 455 -5.78 12.60 -10.85
N ARG A 456 -4.51 12.84 -11.17
CA ARG A 456 -3.38 12.68 -10.23
C ARG A 456 -2.79 14.05 -9.97
N LEU A 457 -2.67 14.41 -8.70
CA LEU A 457 -1.99 15.61 -8.25
C LEU A 457 -0.72 15.16 -7.52
N TYR A 458 0.45 15.46 -8.07
CA TYR A 458 1.75 15.16 -7.47
C TYR A 458 2.26 16.42 -6.75
N GLY A 459 2.61 16.28 -5.47
CA GLY A 459 2.87 17.41 -4.59
C GLY A 459 1.64 18.31 -4.43
N PRO A 460 0.49 17.78 -3.98
CA PRO A 460 -0.70 18.61 -3.84
C PRO A 460 -0.50 19.69 -2.78
N GLU A 461 -0.80 20.94 -3.13
CA GLU A 461 -0.77 22.06 -2.20
C GLU A 461 -1.92 21.96 -1.17
N ALA A 462 -1.82 22.74 -0.10
CA ALA A 462 -2.80 22.77 1.00
C ALA A 462 -4.23 22.91 0.51
N ALA A 463 -4.50 23.72 -0.51
CA ALA A 463 -5.82 23.95 -1.06
C ALA A 463 -6.47 22.68 -1.65
N ALA A 464 -5.66 21.76 -2.21
CA ALA A 464 -6.14 20.46 -2.69
C ALA A 464 -6.38 19.47 -1.55
N LEU A 465 -5.62 19.59 -0.45
CA LEU A 465 -5.69 18.68 0.69
C LEU A 465 -6.82 19.00 1.67
N ASP A 466 -7.12 20.29 1.85
CA ASP A 466 -8.15 20.76 2.79
C ASP A 466 -9.53 20.95 2.15
N GLY A 467 -9.63 20.74 0.82
CA GLY A 467 -10.88 20.84 0.06
C GLY A 467 -11.32 22.28 -0.30
N THR A 468 -10.46 23.28 -0.09
CA THR A 468 -10.72 24.65 -0.57
C THR A 468 -10.63 24.76 -2.08
N TRP A 469 -9.84 23.92 -2.71
CA TRP A 469 -9.90 23.61 -4.14
C TRP A 469 -10.58 22.26 -4.33
N THR A 470 -11.51 22.19 -5.27
CA THR A 470 -12.14 20.93 -5.68
C THR A 470 -11.99 20.75 -7.19
N PRO A 471 -11.75 19.51 -7.65
CA PRO A 471 -11.74 19.23 -9.09
C PRO A 471 -13.04 19.70 -9.74
N PRO A 472 -12.99 20.44 -10.87
CA PRO A 472 -14.22 20.80 -11.60
C PRO A 472 -14.95 19.55 -12.08
N PRO A 473 -16.30 19.57 -12.16
CA PRO A 473 -17.08 18.42 -12.58
C PRO A 473 -16.82 18.07 -14.06
N VAL A 474 -17.16 16.84 -14.44
CA VAL A 474 -17.27 16.42 -15.83
C VAL A 474 -18.64 16.82 -16.34
N GLU A 475 -18.70 17.76 -17.26
CA GLU A 475 -19.96 18.28 -17.82
C GLU A 475 -20.26 17.60 -19.17
N PRO A 476 -21.49 17.12 -19.42
CA PRO A 476 -21.90 16.73 -20.78
C PRO A 476 -21.75 17.91 -21.72
N ALA A 477 -21.11 17.70 -22.89
CA ALA A 477 -21.00 18.74 -23.90
C ALA A 477 -22.37 18.94 -24.59
N GLU A 478 -22.73 20.20 -24.85
CA GLU A 478 -23.98 20.56 -25.55
C GLU A 478 -23.99 20.16 -27.03
#